data_36fe40ec13a53672da0ec9bfb9c9b49d
#
_entry.id   36fe40ec13a53672da0ec9bfb9c9b49d
#
_cell.length_a   1.000
_cell.length_b   1.000
_cell.length_c   1.000
_cell.angle_alpha   90.00
_cell.angle_beta   90.00
_cell.angle_gamma   90.00
#
_symmetry.space_group_name_H-M   'P 1'
#
loop_
_entity.id
_entity.type
_entity.pdbx_description
1 polymer ?
#
loop_
_entity_poly.entity_id
_entity_poly.type
_entity_poly.pdbx_seq_one_letter_code
_entity_poly.pdbx_strand_id
1 'polypeptide(L)'
;DLVGVNIEYTRGLHNTEWNSIYLPFEVPVTEGLLDEFEFAYVNDMHSADTDDNGEIDEIEMEIVKIKTGTLHANHPYFIRAKSEYTILQLSCENTTLHATKETTLNCSSIYMDYAIVGSYKHIKGTEFASMPADRYYAISIDGGWWQIPEDSSLYPFRAYLSMTARDGSPVKVSDEAMRSIRIREKGEGTTGIEEITDNRVE
;
A
#
# COMPACT_ATOMS: atom_id res chain seq x y z
N ASP A 1 -1.87 22.94 4.66
CA ASP A 1 -2.78 22.71 3.52
C ASP A 1 -2.78 23.92 2.60
N LEU A 2 -2.87 23.69 1.28
CA LEU A 2 -3.11 24.72 0.27
C LEU A 2 -4.50 24.49 -0.31
N VAL A 3 -5.38 25.47 -0.13
CA VAL A 3 -6.80 25.38 -0.54
C VAL A 3 -7.00 26.09 -1.88
N GLY A 4 -7.92 25.57 -2.70
CA GLY A 4 -8.31 26.22 -3.97
C GLY A 4 -7.25 26.08 -5.06
N VAL A 5 -6.46 25.01 -5.05
CA VAL A 5 -5.43 24.74 -6.06
C VAL A 5 -5.96 23.83 -7.16
N ASN A 6 -5.39 23.96 -8.35
CA ASN A 6 -5.59 23.02 -9.45
C ASN A 6 -4.42 22.05 -9.47
N ILE A 7 -4.72 20.74 -9.49
CA ILE A 7 -3.74 19.68 -9.44
C ILE A 7 -3.87 18.81 -10.68
N GLU A 8 -2.74 18.55 -11.31
CA GLU A 8 -2.61 17.54 -12.34
C GLU A 8 -1.60 16.48 -11.87
N TYR A 9 -1.98 15.22 -11.93
CA TYR A 9 -1.13 14.09 -11.60
C TYR A 9 -1.18 13.07 -12.74
N THR A 10 0.00 12.65 -13.18
CA THR A 10 0.11 11.66 -14.27
C THR A 10 1.07 10.55 -13.86
N ARG A 11 0.66 9.31 -14.10
CA ARG A 11 1.47 8.12 -13.84
C ARG A 11 1.22 7.02 -14.86
N GLY A 12 2.29 6.50 -15.48
CA GLY A 12 2.22 5.30 -16.30
C GLY A 12 2.16 4.03 -15.44
N LEU A 13 1.28 3.11 -15.80
CA LEU A 13 1.21 1.74 -15.30
C LEU A 13 1.52 0.80 -16.48
N HIS A 14 2.61 0.05 -16.38
CA HIS A 14 3.13 -0.74 -17.50
C HIS A 14 2.52 -2.13 -17.60
N ASN A 15 1.91 -2.61 -16.55
CA ASN A 15 1.31 -3.94 -16.47
C ASN A 15 -0.04 -3.87 -15.74
N THR A 16 -0.71 -5.02 -15.61
CA THR A 16 -2.00 -5.20 -14.94
C THR A 16 -1.88 -5.71 -13.51
N GLU A 17 -0.70 -5.58 -12.91
CA GLU A 17 -0.44 -5.99 -11.54
C GLU A 17 -0.74 -4.86 -10.54
N TRP A 18 -0.95 -5.23 -9.28
CA TRP A 18 -1.16 -4.26 -8.22
C TRP A 18 0.09 -3.41 -8.00
N ASN A 19 -0.13 -2.12 -7.84
CA ASN A 19 0.86 -1.11 -7.50
C ASN A 19 0.34 -0.30 -6.31
N SER A 20 1.22 0.32 -5.53
CA SER A 20 0.81 1.26 -4.48
C SER A 20 0.63 2.66 -5.03
N ILE A 21 -0.32 3.42 -4.44
CA ILE A 21 -0.53 4.84 -4.72
C ILE A 21 -0.80 5.59 -3.41
N TYR A 22 -0.22 6.80 -3.29
CA TYR A 22 -0.33 7.65 -2.11
C TYR A 22 -0.38 9.10 -2.55
N LEU A 23 -1.49 9.79 -2.33
CA LEU A 23 -1.75 11.12 -2.89
C LEU A 23 -1.99 12.16 -1.79
N PRO A 24 -1.51 13.41 -1.95
CA PRO A 24 -1.76 14.49 -0.98
C PRO A 24 -3.08 15.24 -1.24
N PHE A 25 -3.96 14.71 -2.05
CA PHE A 25 -5.26 15.27 -2.39
C PHE A 25 -6.30 14.18 -2.56
N GLU A 26 -7.56 14.54 -2.40
CA GLU A 26 -8.67 13.61 -2.56
C GLU A 26 -9.02 13.39 -4.03
N VAL A 27 -9.38 12.14 -4.36
CA VAL A 27 -9.77 11.75 -5.73
C VAL A 27 -11.14 11.05 -5.68
N PRO A 28 -12.19 11.66 -6.23
CA PRO A 28 -13.47 10.97 -6.38
C PRO A 28 -13.32 9.75 -7.30
N VAL A 29 -13.83 8.61 -6.84
CA VAL A 29 -13.83 7.37 -7.63
C VAL A 29 -15.02 7.42 -8.59
N THR A 30 -14.73 7.74 -9.85
CA THR A 30 -15.74 7.86 -10.91
C THR A 30 -15.83 6.59 -11.75
N GLU A 31 -16.94 6.41 -12.47
CA GLU A 31 -17.10 5.30 -13.42
C GLU A 31 -15.97 5.31 -14.47
N GLY A 32 -15.60 6.48 -15.00
CA GLY A 32 -14.50 6.59 -15.97
C GLY A 32 -13.15 6.12 -15.44
N LEU A 33 -12.83 6.39 -14.16
CA LEU A 33 -11.63 5.82 -13.53
C LEU A 33 -11.76 4.31 -13.37
N LEU A 34 -12.94 3.82 -12.98
CA LEU A 34 -13.20 2.40 -12.80
C LEU A 34 -13.25 1.60 -14.10
N ASP A 35 -13.46 2.26 -15.25
CA ASP A 35 -13.38 1.59 -16.55
C ASP A 35 -11.94 1.15 -16.88
N GLU A 36 -10.95 1.94 -16.48
CA GLU A 36 -9.54 1.71 -16.79
C GLU A 36 -8.75 1.12 -15.63
N PHE A 37 -9.17 1.38 -14.38
CA PHE A 37 -8.42 1.02 -13.17
C PHE A 37 -9.28 0.28 -12.15
N GLU A 38 -8.62 -0.47 -11.30
CA GLU A 38 -9.16 -0.95 -10.04
C GLU A 38 -8.37 -0.31 -8.88
N PHE A 39 -9.09 0.05 -7.83
CA PHE A 39 -8.53 0.56 -6.59
C PHE A 39 -8.88 -0.37 -5.44
N ALA A 40 -7.98 -0.47 -4.46
CA ALA A 40 -8.22 -1.25 -3.25
C ALA A 40 -7.50 -0.64 -2.05
N TYR A 41 -7.98 -0.98 -0.87
CA TYR A 41 -7.24 -0.76 0.38
C TYR A 41 -6.97 -2.08 1.06
N VAL A 42 -5.94 -2.11 1.92
CA VAL A 42 -5.64 -3.27 2.75
C VAL A 42 -6.57 -3.26 3.94
N ASN A 43 -7.32 -4.36 4.10
CA ASN A 43 -8.21 -4.55 5.23
C ASN A 43 -7.50 -5.27 6.39
N ASP A 44 -6.70 -6.29 6.07
CA ASP A 44 -5.99 -7.06 7.08
C ASP A 44 -4.77 -7.77 6.50
N MET A 45 -3.89 -8.25 7.39
CA MET A 45 -2.74 -9.07 7.06
C MET A 45 -2.67 -10.29 7.97
N HIS A 46 -2.47 -11.44 7.37
CA HIS A 46 -2.34 -12.71 8.07
C HIS A 46 -0.98 -13.33 7.79
N SER A 47 -0.43 -14.00 8.77
CA SER A 47 0.81 -14.77 8.62
C SER A 47 0.70 -16.11 9.35
N ALA A 48 1.35 -17.14 8.80
CA ALA A 48 1.39 -18.46 9.38
C ALA A 48 2.81 -19.05 9.30
N ASP A 49 3.20 -19.71 10.37
CA ASP A 49 4.28 -20.69 10.45
C ASP A 49 3.60 -22.04 10.31
N THR A 50 3.75 -22.67 9.16
CA THR A 50 2.96 -23.86 8.80
C THR A 50 3.59 -25.17 9.28
N ASP A 51 4.86 -25.14 9.66
CA ASP A 51 5.63 -26.30 10.11
C ASP A 51 6.23 -26.16 11.52
N ASP A 52 5.84 -25.10 12.25
CA ASP A 52 6.28 -24.81 13.61
C ASP A 52 7.81 -24.68 13.79
N ASN A 53 8.51 -24.23 12.75
CA ASN A 53 9.96 -24.05 12.80
C ASN A 53 10.40 -22.66 13.31
N GLY A 54 9.45 -21.75 13.54
CA GLY A 54 9.66 -20.38 13.98
C GLY A 54 9.97 -19.41 12.84
N GLU A 55 9.74 -19.83 11.60
CA GLU A 55 9.82 -18.99 10.41
C GLU A 55 8.41 -18.85 9.78
N ILE A 56 8.07 -17.67 9.32
CA ILE A 56 6.80 -17.43 8.64
C ILE A 56 6.91 -17.92 7.21
N ASP A 57 6.05 -18.89 6.85
CA ASP A 57 6.00 -19.52 5.53
C ASP A 57 4.98 -18.91 4.60
N GLU A 58 3.92 -18.35 5.17
CA GLU A 58 2.83 -17.77 4.41
C GLU A 58 2.45 -16.40 4.93
N ILE A 59 2.26 -15.45 3.99
CA ILE A 59 1.68 -14.14 4.25
C ILE A 59 0.52 -13.92 3.28
N GLU A 60 -0.62 -13.55 3.82
CA GLU A 60 -1.80 -13.18 3.08
C GLU A 60 -2.19 -11.73 3.37
N MET A 61 -2.39 -10.94 2.33
CA MET A 61 -2.89 -9.58 2.39
C MET A 61 -4.36 -9.59 1.94
N GLU A 62 -5.25 -9.29 2.84
CA GLU A 62 -6.66 -9.13 2.52
C GLU A 62 -6.92 -7.71 2.04
N ILE A 63 -7.49 -7.59 0.83
CA ILE A 63 -7.84 -6.29 0.24
C ILE A 63 -9.33 -6.19 -0.03
N VAL A 64 -9.84 -4.96 0.01
CA VAL A 64 -11.20 -4.62 -0.39
C VAL A 64 -11.15 -3.69 -1.59
N LYS A 65 -11.81 -4.07 -2.68
CA LYS A 65 -11.90 -3.23 -3.88
C LYS A 65 -12.85 -2.06 -3.67
N ILE A 66 -12.44 -0.89 -4.09
CA ILE A 66 -13.20 0.35 -4.01
C ILE A 66 -14.02 0.51 -5.29
N LYS A 67 -15.33 0.66 -5.15
CA LYS A 67 -16.27 0.86 -6.27
C LYS A 67 -16.93 2.23 -6.29
N THR A 68 -16.91 2.92 -5.17
CA THR A 68 -17.53 4.25 -5.01
C THR A 68 -16.80 5.04 -3.94
N GLY A 69 -17.08 6.34 -3.85
CA GLY A 69 -16.58 7.23 -2.81
C GLY A 69 -15.36 8.03 -3.26
N THR A 70 -14.42 8.26 -2.38
CA THR A 70 -13.26 9.13 -2.61
C THR A 70 -12.00 8.47 -2.07
N LEU A 71 -10.92 8.42 -2.85
CA LEU A 71 -9.61 8.11 -2.32
C LEU A 71 -9.15 9.31 -1.49
N HIS A 72 -8.98 9.10 -0.20
CA HIS A 72 -8.64 10.18 0.72
C HIS A 72 -7.17 10.58 0.63
N ALA A 73 -6.90 11.85 0.85
CA ALA A 73 -5.54 12.38 0.90
C ALA A 73 -4.74 11.73 2.04
N ASN A 74 -3.43 11.56 1.79
CA ASN A 74 -2.49 10.99 2.76
C ASN A 74 -2.86 9.57 3.24
N HIS A 75 -3.50 8.79 2.38
CA HIS A 75 -3.86 7.41 2.69
C HIS A 75 -3.28 6.45 1.64
N PRO A 76 -2.63 5.34 2.03
CA PRO A 76 -2.09 4.38 1.09
C PRO A 76 -3.21 3.51 0.51
N TYR A 77 -3.25 3.45 -0.82
CA TYR A 77 -4.13 2.58 -1.59
C TYR A 77 -3.32 1.71 -2.55
N PHE A 78 -3.98 0.70 -3.10
CA PHE A 78 -3.49 -0.05 -4.24
C PHE A 78 -4.25 0.35 -5.49
N ILE A 79 -3.55 0.33 -6.61
CA ILE A 79 -4.08 0.57 -7.95
C ILE A 79 -3.55 -0.49 -8.90
N ARG A 80 -4.38 -0.98 -9.80
CA ARG A 80 -3.95 -1.73 -10.98
C ARG A 80 -4.70 -1.25 -12.22
N ALA A 81 -4.01 -1.22 -13.35
CA ALA A 81 -4.64 -0.97 -14.64
C ALA A 81 -5.32 -2.24 -15.15
N LYS A 82 -6.42 -2.09 -15.86
CA LYS A 82 -7.11 -3.21 -16.53
C LYS A 82 -6.46 -3.61 -17.85
N SER A 83 -5.57 -2.76 -18.38
CA SER A 83 -4.79 -2.99 -19.59
C SER A 83 -3.36 -2.54 -19.39
N GLU A 84 -2.42 -3.18 -20.10
CA GLU A 84 -1.01 -2.78 -20.09
C GLU A 84 -0.81 -1.38 -20.66
N TYR A 85 0.25 -0.70 -20.21
CA TYR A 85 0.65 0.64 -20.66
C TYR A 85 -0.43 1.72 -20.52
N THR A 86 -1.29 1.59 -19.52
CA THR A 86 -2.33 2.58 -19.21
C THR A 86 -1.73 3.77 -18.45
N ILE A 87 -2.18 4.97 -18.78
CA ILE A 87 -1.74 6.19 -18.11
C ILE A 87 -2.86 6.69 -17.19
N LEU A 88 -2.60 6.70 -15.88
CA LEU A 88 -3.46 7.38 -14.92
C LEU A 88 -3.28 8.88 -15.07
N GLN A 89 -4.36 9.59 -15.37
CA GLN A 89 -4.41 11.05 -15.39
C GLN A 89 -5.49 11.51 -14.41
N LEU A 90 -5.09 12.30 -13.41
CA LEU A 90 -6.00 12.89 -12.45
C LEU A 90 -5.91 14.41 -12.58
N SER A 91 -7.05 15.04 -12.78
CA SER A 91 -7.20 16.49 -12.81
C SER A 91 -8.23 16.90 -11.77
N CYS A 92 -7.80 17.66 -10.78
CA CYS A 92 -8.66 18.15 -9.70
C CYS A 92 -8.60 19.68 -9.66
N GLU A 93 -9.73 20.34 -9.89
CA GLU A 93 -9.84 21.79 -9.85
C GLU A 93 -10.36 22.24 -8.49
N ASN A 94 -9.87 23.40 -8.03
CA ASN A 94 -10.30 24.04 -6.78
C ASN A 94 -10.29 23.08 -5.57
N THR A 95 -9.29 22.21 -5.51
CA THR A 95 -9.15 21.20 -4.46
C THR A 95 -8.18 21.64 -3.37
N THR A 96 -8.04 20.83 -2.34
CA THR A 96 -7.06 21.04 -1.27
C THR A 96 -5.87 20.11 -1.45
N LEU A 97 -4.67 20.68 -1.53
CA LEU A 97 -3.42 19.94 -1.36
C LEU A 97 -3.14 19.86 0.14
N HIS A 98 -3.31 18.69 0.70
CA HIS A 98 -3.11 18.48 2.13
C HIS A 98 -1.64 18.43 2.51
N ALA A 99 -1.31 19.08 3.63
CA ALA A 99 0.02 18.92 4.22
C ALA A 99 0.30 17.45 4.51
N THR A 100 1.55 17.06 4.35
CA THR A 100 1.97 15.68 4.63
C THR A 100 1.61 15.31 6.06
N LYS A 101 0.78 14.30 6.19
CA LYS A 101 0.47 13.67 7.46
C LYS A 101 0.88 12.22 7.30
N GLU A 102 1.82 11.77 8.13
CA GLU A 102 2.19 10.35 8.12
C GLU A 102 0.95 9.55 8.50
N THR A 103 0.40 8.88 7.52
CA THR A 103 -0.71 7.95 7.72
C THR A 103 -0.17 6.56 7.48
N THR A 104 -0.17 5.78 8.54
CA THR A 104 0.26 4.40 8.53
C THR A 104 -0.97 3.54 8.71
N LEU A 105 -1.20 2.63 7.78
CA LEU A 105 -2.17 1.57 7.94
C LEU A 105 -1.49 0.43 8.72
N ASN A 106 -1.92 0.20 9.95
CA ASN A 106 -1.35 -0.84 10.80
C ASN A 106 -2.26 -2.07 10.82
N CYS A 107 -1.67 -3.22 10.60
CA CYS A 107 -2.30 -4.52 10.78
C CYS A 107 -1.40 -5.37 11.68
N SER A 108 -1.98 -6.31 12.41
CA SER A 108 -1.21 -7.19 13.31
C SER A 108 -1.68 -8.63 13.15
N SER A 109 -0.73 -9.54 13.05
CA SER A 109 -0.96 -10.96 13.23
C SER A 109 -0.47 -11.41 14.62
N ILE A 110 -0.58 -12.69 14.91
CA ILE A 110 -0.06 -13.23 16.17
C ILE A 110 1.46 -13.16 16.27
N TYR A 111 2.18 -13.10 15.14
CA TYR A 111 3.64 -13.09 15.08
C TYR A 111 4.21 -11.71 14.79
N MET A 112 3.50 -10.90 14.00
CA MET A 112 4.04 -9.73 13.34
C MET A 112 3.11 -8.52 13.43
N ASP A 113 3.72 -7.35 13.54
CA ASP A 113 3.10 -6.08 13.25
C ASP A 113 3.49 -5.63 11.84
N TYR A 114 2.50 -5.29 11.04
CA TYR A 114 2.64 -4.80 9.67
C TYR A 114 2.22 -3.34 9.60
N ALA A 115 2.98 -2.55 8.85
CA ALA A 115 2.58 -1.18 8.57
C ALA A 115 2.76 -0.87 7.08
N ILE A 116 1.71 -0.36 6.45
CA ILE A 116 1.78 0.18 5.08
C ILE A 116 1.93 1.68 5.19
N VAL A 117 3.05 2.18 4.74
CA VAL A 117 3.48 3.56 4.93
C VAL A 117 3.59 4.25 3.57
N GLY A 118 2.84 5.34 3.40
CA GLY A 118 2.92 6.18 2.21
C GLY A 118 4.10 7.14 2.25
N SER A 119 4.67 7.47 1.08
CA SER A 119 5.76 8.43 0.98
C SER A 119 5.62 9.36 -0.21
N TYR A 120 5.88 10.65 0.02
CA TYR A 120 6.06 11.68 -1.03
C TYR A 120 7.54 11.92 -1.34
N LYS A 121 8.43 11.24 -0.61
CA LYS A 121 9.86 11.36 -0.80
C LYS A 121 10.37 10.24 -1.70
N HIS A 122 11.43 10.54 -2.42
CA HIS A 122 12.28 9.52 -3.00
C HIS A 122 13.17 8.98 -1.88
N ILE A 123 13.01 7.70 -1.53
CA ILE A 123 13.76 7.04 -0.46
C ILE A 123 14.72 6.03 -1.09
N LYS A 124 16.01 6.19 -0.84
CA LYS A 124 17.02 5.24 -1.31
C LYS A 124 16.99 3.96 -0.48
N GLY A 125 17.34 2.84 -1.08
CA GLY A 125 17.44 1.55 -0.37
C GLY A 125 18.37 1.61 0.85
N THR A 126 19.48 2.35 0.76
CA THR A 126 20.38 2.57 1.90
C THR A 126 19.76 3.31 3.08
N GLU A 127 18.72 4.12 2.85
CA GLU A 127 18.01 4.83 3.93
C GLU A 127 17.13 3.86 4.72
N PHE A 128 16.56 2.84 4.09
CA PHE A 128 15.76 1.81 4.75
C PHE A 128 16.59 1.00 5.77
N ALA A 129 17.87 0.79 5.51
CA ALA A 129 18.77 0.09 6.45
C ALA A 129 18.93 0.82 7.79
N SER A 130 18.64 2.11 7.87
CA SER A 130 18.70 2.92 9.08
C SER A 130 17.34 3.12 9.77
N MET A 131 16.26 2.62 9.19
CA MET A 131 14.92 2.73 9.76
C MET A 131 14.64 1.65 10.81
N PRO A 132 13.67 1.86 11.73
CA PRO A 132 13.52 1.04 12.95
C PRO A 132 12.87 -0.32 12.74
N ALA A 133 12.17 -0.59 11.63
CA ALA A 133 11.55 -1.90 11.44
C ALA A 133 12.57 -2.94 10.97
N ASP A 134 12.26 -4.20 11.22
CA ASP A 134 13.16 -5.30 10.90
C ASP A 134 13.30 -5.51 9.39
N ARG A 135 12.23 -5.29 8.63
CA ARG A 135 12.22 -5.48 7.18
C ARG A 135 11.30 -4.49 6.47
N TYR A 136 11.69 -4.15 5.23
CA TYR A 136 10.97 -3.23 4.36
C TYR A 136 10.80 -3.83 2.96
N TYR A 137 9.58 -3.78 2.45
CA TYR A 137 9.21 -4.36 1.17
C TYR A 137 8.42 -3.36 0.33
N ALA A 138 8.59 -3.42 -0.98
CA ALA A 138 7.79 -2.67 -1.94
C ALA A 138 7.26 -3.59 -3.04
N ILE A 139 6.17 -3.17 -3.67
CA ILE A 139 5.66 -3.84 -4.85
C ILE A 139 6.57 -3.51 -6.03
N SER A 140 7.12 -4.55 -6.63
CA SER A 140 7.92 -4.49 -7.84
C SER A 140 7.04 -4.37 -9.10
N ILE A 141 7.67 -4.15 -10.23
CA ILE A 141 6.99 -4.07 -11.53
C ILE A 141 6.30 -5.38 -11.93
N ASP A 142 6.73 -6.50 -11.39
CA ASP A 142 6.13 -7.82 -11.60
C ASP A 142 4.94 -8.11 -10.67
N GLY A 143 4.53 -7.15 -9.84
CA GLY A 143 3.45 -7.28 -8.87
C GLY A 143 3.84 -8.02 -7.60
N GLY A 144 5.05 -8.56 -7.51
CA GLY A 144 5.57 -9.23 -6.33
C GLY A 144 6.03 -8.25 -5.25
N TRP A 145 6.00 -8.69 -4.02
CA TRP A 145 6.61 -7.97 -2.91
C TRP A 145 8.07 -8.35 -2.78
N TRP A 146 8.95 -7.36 -2.85
CA TRP A 146 10.39 -7.56 -2.75
C TRP A 146 10.96 -6.73 -1.63
N GLN A 147 11.87 -7.32 -0.87
CA GLN A 147 12.68 -6.56 0.07
C GLN A 147 13.42 -5.47 -0.71
N ILE A 148 13.39 -4.24 -0.18
CA ILE A 148 14.01 -3.09 -0.85
C ILE A 148 15.53 -3.22 -0.75
N PRO A 149 16.25 -3.50 -1.85
CA PRO A 149 17.70 -3.63 -1.82
C PRO A 149 18.38 -2.26 -1.72
N GLU A 150 19.62 -2.24 -1.24
CA GLU A 150 20.38 -0.99 -1.02
C GLU A 150 20.61 -0.17 -2.30
N ASP A 151 20.69 -0.82 -3.45
CA ASP A 151 20.89 -0.20 -4.76
C ASP A 151 19.60 0.23 -5.47
N SER A 152 18.46 0.04 -4.82
CA SER A 152 17.14 0.44 -5.33
C SER A 152 16.60 1.72 -4.67
N SER A 153 15.39 2.09 -5.02
CA SER A 153 14.71 3.25 -4.46
C SER A 153 13.20 3.10 -4.48
N LEU A 154 12.54 3.67 -3.48
CA LEU A 154 11.12 3.93 -3.52
C LEU A 154 10.88 5.34 -4.09
N TYR A 155 10.12 5.41 -5.17
CA TYR A 155 9.74 6.69 -5.77
C TYR A 155 8.61 7.39 -5.00
N PRO A 156 8.48 8.73 -5.14
CA PRO A 156 7.38 9.48 -4.55
C PRO A 156 5.99 8.94 -4.95
N PHE A 157 4.99 9.22 -4.13
CA PHE A 157 3.59 8.80 -4.32
C PHE A 157 3.40 7.28 -4.30
N ARG A 158 4.24 6.58 -3.54
CA ARG A 158 4.20 5.14 -3.33
C ARG A 158 4.03 4.82 -1.85
N ALA A 159 3.73 3.56 -1.58
CA ALA A 159 3.76 3.01 -0.24
C ALA A 159 4.69 1.80 -0.19
N TYR A 160 5.21 1.55 0.98
CA TYR A 160 6.00 0.36 1.31
C TYR A 160 5.40 -0.35 2.52
N LEU A 161 5.71 -1.63 2.64
CA LEU A 161 5.37 -2.45 3.80
C LEU A 161 6.58 -2.51 4.73
N SER A 162 6.36 -2.24 6.01
CA SER A 162 7.31 -2.55 7.08
C SER A 162 6.78 -3.70 7.93
N MET A 163 7.69 -4.52 8.44
CA MET A 163 7.39 -5.67 9.27
C MET A 163 8.24 -5.66 10.51
N THR A 164 7.63 -5.89 11.67
CA THR A 164 8.31 -5.93 12.96
C THR A 164 7.77 -7.13 13.76
N ALA A 165 8.67 -7.95 14.30
CA ALA A 165 8.27 -9.06 15.17
C ALA A 165 7.74 -8.53 16.50
N ARG A 166 6.61 -9.08 16.96
CA ARG A 166 5.93 -8.63 18.18
C ARG A 166 6.69 -8.96 19.46
N ASP A 167 7.51 -9.99 19.45
CA ASP A 167 8.32 -10.41 20.58
C ASP A 167 9.69 -9.72 20.65
N GLY A 168 9.98 -8.82 19.68
CA GLY A 168 11.27 -8.12 19.58
C GLY A 168 12.42 -8.99 19.08
N SER A 169 12.16 -10.22 18.66
CA SER A 169 13.14 -11.06 17.99
C SER A 169 13.33 -10.61 16.52
N PRO A 170 14.44 -10.96 15.85
CA PRO A 170 14.56 -10.71 14.42
C PRO A 170 13.45 -11.43 13.64
N VAL A 171 12.80 -10.71 12.72
CA VAL A 171 11.78 -11.27 11.85
C VAL A 171 12.38 -12.39 11.02
N LYS A 172 11.83 -13.59 11.17
CA LYS A 172 12.15 -14.73 10.34
C LYS A 172 11.01 -14.97 9.37
N VAL A 173 11.23 -14.62 8.14
CA VAL A 173 10.27 -14.83 7.04
C VAL A 173 11.05 -15.43 5.90
N SER A 174 10.58 -16.52 5.34
CA SER A 174 11.21 -17.14 4.19
C SER A 174 11.14 -16.21 2.98
N ASP A 175 12.17 -16.25 2.14
CA ASP A 175 12.17 -15.49 0.88
C ASP A 175 10.99 -15.91 -0.02
N GLU A 176 10.57 -17.16 0.07
CA GLU A 176 9.42 -17.68 -0.66
C GLU A 176 8.12 -17.06 -0.15
N ALA A 177 7.92 -16.96 1.16
CA ALA A 177 6.75 -16.32 1.76
C ALA A 177 6.65 -14.85 1.35
N MET A 178 7.78 -14.13 1.27
CA MET A 178 7.76 -12.73 0.84
C MET A 178 7.49 -12.55 -0.66
N ARG A 179 8.02 -13.42 -1.49
CA ARG A 179 7.73 -13.40 -2.94
C ARG A 179 6.33 -13.87 -3.26
N SER A 180 5.72 -14.61 -2.35
CA SER A 180 4.39 -15.21 -2.50
C SER A 180 3.33 -14.62 -1.59
N ILE A 181 3.46 -13.34 -1.18
CA ILE A 181 2.36 -12.66 -0.49
C ILE A 181 1.11 -12.80 -1.35
N ARG A 182 0.17 -13.58 -0.85
CA ARG A 182 -1.11 -13.79 -1.52
C ARG A 182 -2.01 -12.61 -1.26
N ILE A 183 -2.54 -12.04 -2.34
CA ILE A 183 -3.58 -11.02 -2.25
C ILE A 183 -4.93 -11.75 -2.31
N ARG A 184 -5.70 -11.62 -1.24
CA ARG A 184 -7.07 -12.11 -1.16
C ARG A 184 -8.05 -10.95 -1.23
N GLU A 185 -8.96 -11.01 -2.18
CA GLU A 185 -10.04 -10.04 -2.30
C GLU A 185 -11.18 -10.43 -1.35
N LYS A 186 -11.44 -9.61 -0.33
CA LYS A 186 -12.55 -9.83 0.63
C LYS A 186 -13.90 -9.52 0.03
N GLY A 187 -13.96 -8.72 -1.04
CA GLY A 187 -15.18 -8.25 -1.66
C GLY A 187 -15.04 -6.82 -2.16
N GLU A 188 -16.17 -6.16 -2.35
CA GLU A 188 -16.25 -4.79 -2.85
C GLU A 188 -16.80 -3.89 -1.74
N GLY A 189 -16.18 -2.73 -1.54
CA GLY A 189 -16.55 -1.75 -0.53
C GLY A 189 -16.61 -0.33 -1.06
N THR A 190 -17.01 0.58 -0.21
CA THR A 190 -16.81 2.00 -0.35
C THR A 190 -15.40 2.38 0.10
N THR A 191 -15.06 3.62 0.24
CA THR A 191 -13.70 4.13 0.46
C THR A 191 -12.95 3.70 1.72
N GLY A 192 -13.39 2.73 2.44
CA GLY A 192 -12.64 1.97 3.44
C GLY A 192 -12.11 2.66 4.69
N ILE A 193 -11.99 3.99 4.73
CA ILE A 193 -11.41 4.68 5.88
C ILE A 193 -12.34 4.67 7.08
N GLU A 194 -13.64 4.78 6.86
CA GLU A 194 -14.64 4.72 7.94
C GLU A 194 -14.73 3.32 8.57
N GLU A 195 -14.42 2.27 7.80
CA GLU A 195 -14.44 0.89 8.28
C GLU A 195 -13.17 0.51 9.07
N ILE A 196 -12.03 1.15 8.79
CA ILE A 196 -10.75 0.87 9.48
C ILE A 196 -10.73 1.48 10.89
N THR A 197 -11.47 2.57 11.13
CA THR A 197 -11.49 3.25 12.44
C THR A 197 -12.36 2.55 13.47
N ASP A 198 -13.37 1.79 13.06
CA ASP A 198 -14.32 1.14 13.98
C ASP A 198 -13.85 -0.22 14.55
N ASN A 199 -12.86 -0.86 13.92
CA ASN A 199 -12.38 -2.18 14.36
C ASN A 199 -11.19 -2.15 15.32
N ARG A 200 -10.81 -0.98 15.87
CA ARG A 200 -9.61 -0.84 16.72
C ARG A 200 -9.88 -0.26 18.12
N VAL A 201 -11.11 -0.25 18.57
CA VAL A 201 -11.45 0.13 19.94
C VAL A 201 -12.25 -1.01 20.57
N GLU A 202 -11.55 -2.03 21.03
CA GLU A 202 -11.91 -2.83 22.23
C GLU A 202 -10.66 -3.57 22.72
#